data_3200850c2ebb9707ea3a516d27edf738
#
_entry.id   3200850c2ebb9707ea3a516d27edf738
#
_cell.length_a   1.000
_cell.length_b   1.000
_cell.length_c   1.000
_cell.angle_alpha   90.00
_cell.angle_beta   90.00
_cell.angle_gamma   90.00
#
_symmetry.space_group_name_H-M   'P 1'
#
loop_
_entity.id
_entity.type
_entity.pdbx_description
1 polymer ?
#
loop_
_entity_poly.entity_id
_entity_poly.type
_entity_poly.pdbx_seq_one_letter_code
_entity_poly.pdbx_strand_id
1 'polypeptide(L)'
;MATIEQRANGTWRAKIRKKGYPSLSASFDTKAEAQRWSAEIEGDMSRKRFVDTREAESTTVAQAFERYEREVSAAKKGARQEHARIKTWSASKYGSKSLAELKSSDLAEYRDARLKEGASSNTVRLALALISHLYTVAIKDWGIEGLSNPVMKLRMPKNSKERDRRPSAAELKAVLKAAGDIHAEMPAIIEIAVETAMRRGELLTLRRENVKGKYAVLEETKNGTRRSVPLSTRARALLDALPARIDGNVFSLAPHSVSQYFLRACRDAKVTDLHFHDLRHEGTSRLFEKGLSIMEVGSITGHKTLSMLKRYTHLCPDNLADKLG
;
A
#
# COMPACT_ATOMS: atom_id res chain seq x y z
N MET A 1 -8.81 -16.92 -45.35
CA MET A 1 -8.44 -16.01 -46.45
C MET A 1 -9.10 -14.65 -46.22
N ALA A 2 -8.37 -13.60 -46.51
CA ALA A 2 -8.89 -12.25 -46.44
C ALA A 2 -9.86 -11.96 -47.59
N THR A 3 -10.97 -11.29 -47.28
CA THR A 3 -11.87 -10.73 -48.28
C THR A 3 -11.63 -9.24 -48.35
N ILE A 4 -11.41 -8.70 -49.54
CA ILE A 4 -11.16 -7.25 -49.75
C ILE A 4 -12.24 -6.71 -50.66
N GLU A 5 -12.99 -5.71 -50.20
CA GLU A 5 -14.11 -5.10 -50.91
C GLU A 5 -13.99 -3.58 -50.91
N GLN A 6 -14.41 -2.92 -51.98
CA GLN A 6 -14.51 -1.50 -52.06
C GLN A 6 -15.89 -1.03 -51.50
N ARG A 7 -15.89 -0.06 -50.61
CA ARG A 7 -17.10 0.55 -50.07
C ARG A 7 -17.60 1.68 -50.94
N ALA A 8 -18.89 2.02 -50.83
CA ALA A 8 -19.52 3.10 -51.56
C ALA A 8 -18.84 4.48 -51.35
N ASN A 9 -18.15 4.69 -50.21
CA ASN A 9 -17.40 5.89 -49.92
C ASN A 9 -15.97 5.91 -50.51
N GLY A 10 -15.62 4.94 -51.35
CA GLY A 10 -14.33 4.85 -52.00
C GLY A 10 -13.24 4.12 -51.24
N THR A 11 -13.44 3.88 -49.93
CA THR A 11 -12.43 3.17 -49.10
C THR A 11 -12.47 1.66 -49.32
N TRP A 12 -11.35 0.98 -49.05
CA TRP A 12 -11.19 -0.47 -49.16
C TRP A 12 -11.27 -1.13 -47.81
N ARG A 13 -12.20 -2.08 -47.64
CA ARG A 13 -12.33 -2.88 -46.44
C ARG A 13 -11.67 -4.23 -46.59
N ALA A 14 -10.75 -4.56 -45.74
CA ALA A 14 -10.21 -5.92 -45.59
C ALA A 14 -10.87 -6.63 -44.41
N LYS A 15 -11.26 -7.89 -44.57
CA LYS A 15 -11.82 -8.75 -43.56
C LYS A 15 -11.12 -10.09 -43.55
N ILE A 16 -10.54 -10.45 -42.40
CA ILE A 16 -9.81 -11.72 -42.22
C ILE A 16 -10.64 -12.62 -41.31
N ARG A 17 -10.88 -13.85 -41.78
CA ARG A 17 -11.52 -14.91 -41.02
C ARG A 17 -10.67 -16.16 -41.12
N LYS A 18 -10.09 -16.59 -39.98
CA LYS A 18 -9.28 -17.81 -39.89
C LYS A 18 -9.70 -18.61 -38.67
N LYS A 19 -9.90 -19.92 -38.85
CA LYS A 19 -10.29 -20.80 -37.74
C LYS A 19 -9.26 -20.74 -36.62
N GLY A 20 -9.72 -20.55 -35.40
CA GLY A 20 -8.87 -20.41 -34.19
C GLY A 20 -8.37 -19.00 -33.92
N TYR A 21 -8.78 -18.00 -34.71
CA TYR A 21 -8.44 -16.58 -34.51
C TYR A 21 -9.70 -15.72 -34.56
N PRO A 22 -9.69 -14.57 -33.90
CA PRO A 22 -10.80 -13.61 -33.96
C PRO A 22 -10.95 -13.08 -35.40
N SER A 23 -12.19 -12.72 -35.78
CA SER A 23 -12.43 -12.06 -37.07
C SER A 23 -11.91 -10.62 -36.98
N LEU A 24 -11.05 -10.24 -37.92
CA LEU A 24 -10.47 -8.91 -38.03
C LEU A 24 -11.05 -8.16 -39.23
N SER A 25 -11.22 -6.86 -39.10
CA SER A 25 -11.66 -6.01 -40.22
C SER A 25 -11.06 -4.62 -40.06
N ALA A 26 -10.44 -4.10 -41.12
CA ALA A 26 -9.90 -2.77 -41.19
C ALA A 26 -10.27 -2.08 -42.50
N SER A 27 -10.29 -0.75 -42.54
CA SER A 27 -10.57 0.05 -43.74
C SER A 27 -9.34 0.87 -44.11
N PHE A 28 -9.08 1.01 -45.39
CA PHE A 28 -7.88 1.64 -45.96
C PHE A 28 -8.27 2.52 -47.17
N ASP A 29 -7.45 3.49 -47.47
CA ASP A 29 -7.69 4.38 -48.59
C ASP A 29 -7.39 3.71 -49.94
N THR A 30 -6.48 2.75 -49.94
CA THR A 30 -6.09 2.03 -51.17
C THR A 30 -6.24 0.51 -51.04
N LYS A 31 -6.48 -0.14 -52.19
CA LYS A 31 -6.52 -1.62 -52.29
C LYS A 31 -5.17 -2.24 -51.91
N ALA A 32 -4.08 -1.60 -52.27
CA ALA A 32 -2.73 -2.09 -52.01
C ALA A 32 -2.42 -2.14 -50.50
N GLU A 33 -2.87 -1.14 -49.73
CA GLU A 33 -2.76 -1.14 -48.29
C GLU A 33 -3.57 -2.24 -47.62
N ALA A 34 -4.82 -2.41 -48.06
CA ALA A 34 -5.70 -3.49 -47.57
C ALA A 34 -5.09 -4.89 -47.85
N GLN A 35 -4.46 -5.07 -49.01
CA GLN A 35 -3.78 -6.32 -49.38
C GLN A 35 -2.54 -6.55 -48.50
N ARG A 36 -1.70 -5.53 -48.32
CA ARG A 36 -0.48 -5.60 -47.51
C ARG A 36 -0.82 -5.95 -46.06
N TRP A 37 -1.75 -5.24 -45.47
CA TRP A 37 -2.23 -5.51 -44.08
C TRP A 37 -2.78 -6.93 -43.95
N SER A 38 -3.58 -7.38 -44.92
CA SER A 38 -4.14 -8.73 -44.87
C SER A 38 -3.07 -9.81 -44.96
N ALA A 39 -2.09 -9.64 -45.82
CA ALA A 39 -0.98 -10.59 -45.97
C ALA A 39 -0.10 -10.69 -44.74
N GLU A 40 0.16 -9.55 -44.08
CA GLU A 40 0.92 -9.46 -42.84
C GLU A 40 0.22 -10.21 -41.70
N ILE A 41 -1.06 -9.89 -41.44
CA ILE A 41 -1.88 -10.53 -40.40
C ILE A 41 -2.05 -12.04 -40.66
N GLU A 42 -2.36 -12.46 -41.89
CA GLU A 42 -2.48 -13.88 -42.23
C GLU A 42 -1.13 -14.61 -42.09
N GLY A 43 -0.03 -13.93 -42.40
CA GLY A 43 1.33 -14.41 -42.15
C GLY A 43 1.62 -14.65 -40.68
N ASP A 44 1.28 -13.70 -39.83
CA ASP A 44 1.46 -13.81 -38.38
C ASP A 44 0.57 -14.87 -37.74
N MET A 45 -0.69 -14.96 -38.18
CA MET A 45 -1.59 -16.06 -37.80
C MET A 45 -1.05 -17.43 -38.21
N SER A 46 -0.44 -17.53 -39.40
CA SER A 46 0.13 -18.78 -39.92
C SER A 46 1.37 -19.20 -39.13
N ARG A 47 2.18 -18.26 -38.72
CA ARG A 47 3.38 -18.45 -37.87
C ARG A 47 3.08 -18.57 -36.39
N LYS A 48 1.79 -18.47 -35.99
CA LYS A 48 1.36 -18.44 -34.59
C LYS A 48 2.00 -17.26 -33.78
N ARG A 49 2.20 -16.13 -34.43
CA ARG A 49 2.76 -14.90 -33.84
C ARG A 49 1.72 -13.80 -33.70
N PHE A 50 0.50 -14.05 -34.19
CA PHE A 50 -0.58 -13.06 -34.07
C PHE A 50 -0.94 -12.81 -32.61
N VAL A 51 -1.00 -11.54 -32.24
CA VAL A 51 -1.41 -11.04 -30.94
C VAL A 51 -2.60 -10.10 -31.14
N ASP A 52 -3.69 -10.32 -30.44
CA ASP A 52 -4.86 -9.44 -30.52
C ASP A 52 -4.72 -8.23 -29.59
N THR A 53 -4.33 -7.11 -30.16
CA THR A 53 -4.11 -5.85 -29.42
C THR A 53 -5.36 -5.00 -29.23
N ARG A 54 -6.50 -5.37 -29.82
CA ARG A 54 -7.71 -4.53 -29.88
C ARG A 54 -8.26 -4.15 -28.49
N GLU A 55 -8.30 -5.09 -27.56
CA GLU A 55 -8.73 -4.81 -26.18
C GLU A 55 -7.77 -3.87 -25.48
N ALA A 56 -6.46 -4.05 -25.67
CA ALA A 56 -5.43 -3.14 -25.12
C ALA A 56 -5.52 -1.72 -25.69
N GLU A 57 -5.86 -1.59 -26.98
CA GLU A 57 -5.98 -0.31 -27.68
C GLU A 57 -7.29 0.42 -27.39
N SER A 58 -8.38 -0.32 -27.13
CA SER A 58 -9.70 0.26 -26.86
C SER A 58 -9.98 0.52 -25.40
N THR A 59 -9.34 -0.21 -24.48
CA THR A 59 -9.58 -0.06 -23.03
C THR A 59 -8.73 1.08 -22.48
N THR A 60 -9.37 2.13 -21.97
CA THR A 60 -8.66 3.22 -21.31
C THR A 60 -8.18 2.84 -19.91
N VAL A 61 -7.16 3.56 -19.41
CA VAL A 61 -6.67 3.38 -18.03
C VAL A 61 -7.77 3.60 -17.00
N ALA A 62 -8.68 4.57 -17.23
CA ALA A 62 -9.82 4.83 -16.35
C ALA A 62 -10.80 3.65 -16.34
N GLN A 63 -11.18 3.10 -17.50
CA GLN A 63 -12.04 1.92 -17.61
C GLN A 63 -11.40 0.68 -16.98
N ALA A 64 -10.10 0.49 -17.20
CA ALA A 64 -9.35 -0.60 -16.57
C ALA A 64 -9.32 -0.47 -15.05
N PHE A 65 -9.18 0.75 -14.51
CA PHE A 65 -9.27 0.99 -13.07
C PHE A 65 -10.68 0.75 -12.50
N GLU A 66 -11.73 1.09 -13.23
CA GLU A 66 -13.11 0.81 -12.82
C GLU A 66 -13.34 -0.71 -12.69
N ARG A 67 -12.89 -1.49 -13.66
CA ARG A 67 -12.91 -2.95 -13.58
C ARG A 67 -12.06 -3.48 -12.42
N TYR A 68 -10.84 -2.97 -12.27
CA TYR A 68 -9.91 -3.34 -11.20
C TYR A 68 -10.49 -3.03 -9.80
N GLU A 69 -11.17 -1.92 -9.64
CA GLU A 69 -11.78 -1.55 -8.37
C GLU A 69 -12.86 -2.54 -7.96
N ARG A 70 -13.73 -2.92 -8.91
CA ARG A 70 -14.80 -3.89 -8.68
C ARG A 70 -14.27 -5.30 -8.41
N GLU A 71 -13.28 -5.76 -9.18
CA GLU A 71 -12.84 -7.15 -9.16
C GLU A 71 -11.70 -7.43 -8.16
N VAL A 72 -10.85 -6.43 -7.91
CA VAL A 72 -9.61 -6.61 -7.13
C VAL A 72 -9.59 -5.77 -5.85
N SER A 73 -9.89 -4.46 -5.95
CA SER A 73 -9.78 -3.56 -4.79
C SER A 73 -10.82 -3.85 -3.72
N ALA A 74 -12.04 -4.22 -4.11
CA ALA A 74 -13.15 -4.45 -3.19
C ALA A 74 -12.84 -5.50 -2.10
N ALA A 75 -12.03 -6.51 -2.41
CA ALA A 75 -11.63 -7.56 -1.48
C ALA A 75 -10.46 -7.16 -0.54
N LYS A 76 -9.84 -5.99 -0.75
CA LYS A 76 -8.66 -5.59 0.01
C LYS A 76 -9.02 -4.84 1.28
N LYS A 77 -8.34 -5.14 2.39
CA LYS A 77 -8.45 -4.36 3.65
C LYS A 77 -8.10 -2.86 3.48
N GLY A 78 -7.34 -2.51 2.44
CA GLY A 78 -6.92 -1.13 2.10
C GLY A 78 -7.73 -0.47 0.98
N ALA A 79 -8.91 -0.98 0.63
CA ALA A 79 -9.72 -0.52 -0.51
C ALA A 79 -9.95 1.01 -0.52
N ARG A 80 -10.25 1.61 0.64
CA ARG A 80 -10.50 3.06 0.74
C ARG A 80 -9.31 3.91 0.28
N GLN A 81 -8.09 3.56 0.69
CA GLN A 81 -6.87 4.29 0.30
C GLN A 81 -6.51 4.02 -1.17
N GLU A 82 -6.78 2.83 -1.65
CA GLU A 82 -6.56 2.46 -3.06
C GLU A 82 -7.55 3.21 -3.95
N HIS A 83 -8.84 3.28 -3.57
CA HIS A 83 -9.87 4.08 -4.25
C HIS A 83 -9.45 5.54 -4.46
N ALA A 84 -8.92 6.20 -3.44
CA ALA A 84 -8.46 7.58 -3.57
C ALA A 84 -7.35 7.73 -4.62
N ARG A 85 -6.43 6.76 -4.73
CA ARG A 85 -5.38 6.76 -5.76
C ARG A 85 -5.93 6.45 -7.15
N ILE A 86 -6.86 5.51 -7.25
CA ILE A 86 -7.57 5.19 -8.51
C ILE A 86 -8.26 6.44 -9.04
N LYS A 87 -9.03 7.13 -8.19
CA LYS A 87 -9.69 8.39 -8.56
C LYS A 87 -8.69 9.43 -9.09
N THR A 88 -7.52 9.56 -8.47
CA THR A 88 -6.48 10.47 -8.93
C THR A 88 -5.96 10.08 -10.31
N TRP A 89 -5.72 8.80 -10.57
CA TRP A 89 -5.27 8.31 -11.88
C TRP A 89 -6.34 8.50 -12.95
N SER A 90 -7.57 8.10 -12.68
CA SER A 90 -8.69 8.19 -13.63
C SER A 90 -9.01 9.64 -14.03
N ALA A 91 -8.88 10.59 -13.09
CA ALA A 91 -9.10 12.00 -13.35
C ALA A 91 -7.89 12.71 -14.01
N SER A 92 -6.74 12.04 -14.09
CA SER A 92 -5.53 12.62 -14.71
C SER A 92 -5.60 12.54 -16.25
N LYS A 93 -4.71 13.29 -16.92
CA LYS A 93 -4.51 13.19 -18.39
C LYS A 93 -4.14 11.79 -18.89
N TYR A 94 -3.70 10.91 -17.99
CA TYR A 94 -3.36 9.53 -18.31
C TYR A 94 -4.58 8.60 -18.26
N GLY A 95 -5.66 9.00 -17.59
CA GLY A 95 -6.87 8.20 -17.46
C GLY A 95 -7.57 7.94 -18.78
N SER A 96 -7.50 8.89 -19.73
CA SER A 96 -8.08 8.77 -21.08
C SER A 96 -7.22 8.01 -22.08
N LYS A 97 -5.94 7.77 -21.78
CA LYS A 97 -5.06 6.94 -22.64
C LYS A 97 -5.49 5.48 -22.60
N SER A 98 -5.38 4.78 -23.72
CA SER A 98 -5.55 3.34 -23.72
C SER A 98 -4.39 2.64 -22.98
N LEU A 99 -4.62 1.39 -22.57
CA LEU A 99 -3.57 0.59 -21.93
C LEU A 99 -2.35 0.38 -22.86
N ALA A 100 -2.56 0.33 -24.17
CA ALA A 100 -1.49 0.20 -25.14
C ALA A 100 -0.69 1.52 -25.31
N GLU A 101 -1.34 2.67 -25.13
CA GLU A 101 -0.74 3.99 -25.32
C GLU A 101 0.05 4.50 -24.11
N LEU A 102 -0.23 4.01 -22.90
CA LEU A 102 0.46 4.48 -21.68
C LEU A 102 1.91 3.96 -21.65
N LYS A 103 2.86 4.86 -21.82
CA LYS A 103 4.30 4.54 -21.92
C LYS A 103 5.04 4.81 -20.61
N SER A 104 6.23 4.23 -20.48
CA SER A 104 7.14 4.51 -19.36
C SER A 104 7.54 5.99 -19.28
N SER A 105 7.59 6.70 -20.43
CA SER A 105 7.83 8.15 -20.48
C SER A 105 6.73 8.97 -19.81
N ASP A 106 5.47 8.59 -20.01
CA ASP A 106 4.32 9.23 -19.34
C ASP A 106 4.39 9.07 -17.82
N LEU A 107 4.77 7.87 -17.38
CA LEU A 107 4.95 7.57 -15.95
C LEU A 107 6.17 8.29 -15.35
N ALA A 108 7.21 8.50 -16.13
CA ALA A 108 8.36 9.33 -15.73
C ALA A 108 7.93 10.79 -15.54
N GLU A 109 7.19 11.34 -16.49
CA GLU A 109 6.62 12.68 -16.39
C GLU A 109 5.71 12.84 -15.16
N TYR A 110 4.80 11.88 -14.93
CA TYR A 110 3.97 11.85 -13.72
C TYR A 110 4.81 11.85 -12.44
N ARG A 111 5.82 10.96 -12.37
CA ARG A 111 6.73 10.84 -11.22
C ARG A 111 7.39 12.18 -10.91
N ASP A 112 7.98 12.80 -11.94
CA ASP A 112 8.77 14.02 -11.78
C ASP A 112 7.89 15.23 -11.44
N ALA A 113 6.70 15.33 -12.04
CA ALA A 113 5.70 16.34 -11.70
C ALA A 113 5.26 16.22 -10.23
N ARG A 114 4.90 15.00 -9.78
CA ARG A 114 4.46 14.78 -8.40
C ARG A 114 5.55 15.09 -7.38
N LEU A 115 6.81 14.72 -7.66
CA LEU A 115 7.94 15.06 -6.80
C LEU A 115 8.17 16.57 -6.74
N LYS A 116 8.06 17.28 -7.87
CA LYS A 116 8.17 18.74 -7.94
C LYS A 116 7.06 19.46 -7.16
N GLU A 117 5.85 18.89 -7.13
CA GLU A 117 4.73 19.38 -6.32
C GLU A 117 4.90 19.10 -4.81
N GLY A 118 5.99 18.47 -4.39
CA GLY A 118 6.27 18.18 -2.99
C GLY A 118 5.69 16.86 -2.46
N ALA A 119 5.17 15.99 -3.33
CA ALA A 119 4.74 14.66 -2.90
C ALA A 119 5.94 13.82 -2.43
N SER A 120 5.76 13.08 -1.32
CA SER A 120 6.83 12.22 -0.83
C SER A 120 7.16 11.10 -1.83
N SER A 121 8.43 10.69 -1.88
CA SER A 121 8.88 9.55 -2.71
C SER A 121 8.00 8.31 -2.50
N ASN A 122 7.60 8.03 -1.27
CA ASN A 122 6.75 6.88 -0.95
C ASN A 122 5.34 7.02 -1.54
N THR A 123 4.75 8.21 -1.51
CA THR A 123 3.44 8.49 -2.13
C THR A 123 3.48 8.22 -3.63
N VAL A 124 4.52 8.69 -4.31
CA VAL A 124 4.72 8.48 -5.75
C VAL A 124 4.95 6.99 -6.05
N ARG A 125 5.78 6.31 -5.26
CA ARG A 125 6.00 4.86 -5.40
C ARG A 125 4.71 4.05 -5.27
N LEU A 126 3.86 4.37 -4.31
CA LEU A 126 2.57 3.70 -4.12
C LEU A 126 1.60 3.94 -5.29
N ALA A 127 1.60 5.14 -5.87
CA ALA A 127 0.80 5.44 -7.04
C ALA A 127 1.28 4.64 -8.27
N LEU A 128 2.59 4.58 -8.51
CA LEU A 128 3.20 3.80 -9.59
C LEU A 128 3.04 2.29 -9.38
N ALA A 129 3.13 1.81 -8.14
CA ALA A 129 2.88 0.40 -7.82
C ALA A 129 1.44 -0.02 -8.13
N LEU A 130 0.46 0.88 -7.97
CA LEU A 130 -0.93 0.62 -8.33
C LEU A 130 -1.09 0.43 -9.84
N ILE A 131 -0.48 1.32 -10.67
CA ILE A 131 -0.43 1.15 -12.14
C ILE A 131 0.25 -0.19 -12.49
N SER A 132 1.39 -0.48 -11.88
CA SER A 132 2.09 -1.75 -12.13
C SER A 132 1.22 -2.98 -11.85
N HIS A 133 0.45 -2.93 -10.76
CA HIS A 133 -0.44 -4.03 -10.39
C HIS A 133 -1.65 -4.11 -11.34
N LEU A 134 -2.21 -2.98 -11.78
CA LEU A 134 -3.25 -2.93 -12.81
C LEU A 134 -2.81 -3.67 -14.07
N TYR A 135 -1.63 -3.34 -14.61
CA TYR A 135 -1.08 -4.02 -15.78
C TYR A 135 -0.81 -5.51 -15.54
N THR A 136 -0.37 -5.86 -14.34
CA THR A 136 -0.17 -7.28 -13.99
C THR A 136 -1.48 -8.06 -14.02
N VAL A 137 -2.55 -7.48 -13.48
CA VAL A 137 -3.90 -8.07 -13.52
C VAL A 137 -4.44 -8.11 -14.94
N ALA A 138 -4.30 -7.03 -15.72
CA ALA A 138 -4.74 -6.95 -17.10
C ALA A 138 -4.09 -8.06 -17.97
N ILE A 139 -2.80 -8.31 -17.79
CA ILE A 139 -2.05 -9.33 -18.54
C ILE A 139 -2.38 -10.74 -18.03
N LYS A 140 -2.37 -10.97 -16.71
CA LYS A 140 -2.42 -12.32 -16.14
C LYS A 140 -3.85 -12.82 -15.91
N ASP A 141 -4.72 -11.96 -15.41
CA ASP A 141 -6.05 -12.37 -14.96
C ASP A 141 -7.12 -12.06 -16.01
N TRP A 142 -6.98 -10.94 -16.75
CA TRP A 142 -7.91 -10.59 -17.81
C TRP A 142 -7.49 -11.13 -19.20
N GLY A 143 -6.23 -11.57 -19.34
CA GLY A 143 -5.72 -12.14 -20.57
C GLY A 143 -5.59 -11.12 -21.72
N ILE A 144 -5.49 -9.81 -21.41
CA ILE A 144 -5.34 -8.79 -22.45
C ILE A 144 -3.96 -8.94 -23.10
N GLU A 145 -3.98 -9.31 -24.37
CA GLU A 145 -2.79 -9.54 -25.17
C GLU A 145 -2.13 -8.23 -25.63
N GLY A 146 -0.88 -8.31 -26.06
CA GLY A 146 -0.11 -7.15 -26.59
C GLY A 146 0.32 -6.12 -25.56
N LEU A 147 0.03 -6.31 -24.27
CA LEU A 147 0.43 -5.41 -23.20
C LEU A 147 1.82 -5.74 -22.64
N SER A 148 2.58 -4.71 -22.35
CA SER A 148 3.75 -4.76 -21.49
C SER A 148 3.59 -3.78 -20.34
N ASN A 149 4.02 -4.18 -19.14
CA ASN A 149 3.89 -3.30 -17.97
C ASN A 149 4.89 -2.13 -18.08
N PRO A 150 4.41 -0.87 -18.27
CA PRO A 150 5.28 0.27 -18.52
C PRO A 150 6.10 0.68 -17.28
N VAL A 151 5.69 0.25 -16.08
CA VAL A 151 6.40 0.57 -14.83
C VAL A 151 7.70 -0.24 -14.71
N MET A 152 7.78 -1.43 -15.34
CA MET A 152 8.99 -2.28 -15.26
C MET A 152 10.25 -1.63 -15.82
N LYS A 153 10.10 -0.71 -16.80
CA LYS A 153 11.19 0.04 -17.41
C LYS A 153 11.43 1.40 -16.74
N LEU A 154 10.64 1.73 -15.70
CA LEU A 154 10.72 3.02 -15.05
C LEU A 154 11.70 3.00 -13.88
N ARG A 155 12.58 4.01 -13.82
CA ARG A 155 13.40 4.25 -12.62
C ARG A 155 12.49 4.76 -11.49
N MET A 156 12.27 3.94 -10.48
CA MET A 156 11.45 4.31 -9.32
C MET A 156 12.13 5.38 -8.45
N PRO A 157 11.35 6.26 -7.77
CA PRO A 157 11.92 7.19 -6.79
C PRO A 157 12.66 6.42 -5.69
N LYS A 158 13.70 7.02 -5.11
CA LYS A 158 14.42 6.43 -3.97
C LYS A 158 13.44 6.21 -2.81
N ASN A 159 13.64 5.15 -2.04
CA ASN A 159 12.88 4.96 -0.80
C ASN A 159 13.11 6.15 0.13
N SER A 160 12.04 6.58 0.81
CA SER A 160 12.19 7.52 1.92
C SER A 160 13.06 6.89 3.00
N LYS A 161 13.87 7.70 3.66
CA LYS A 161 14.58 7.25 4.86
C LYS A 161 13.57 6.74 5.88
N GLU A 162 13.88 5.65 6.52
CA GLU A 162 13.08 5.15 7.62
C GLU A 162 13.14 6.13 8.79
N ARG A 163 12.02 6.30 9.50
CA ARG A 163 11.97 7.15 10.70
C ARG A 163 12.55 6.37 11.88
N ASP A 164 13.41 7.02 12.63
CA ASP A 164 14.02 6.52 13.88
C ASP A 164 13.74 7.45 15.07
N ARG A 165 12.80 8.38 14.93
CA ARG A 165 12.41 9.36 15.94
C ARG A 165 11.89 8.67 17.20
N ARG A 166 12.55 8.94 18.33
CA ARG A 166 12.15 8.51 19.67
C ARG A 166 11.83 9.74 20.50
N PRO A 167 10.70 9.78 21.23
CA PRO A 167 10.44 10.87 22.18
C PRO A 167 11.38 10.74 23.38
N SER A 168 11.90 11.86 23.85
CA SER A 168 12.56 11.91 25.16
C SER A 168 11.54 11.73 26.29
N ALA A 169 12.01 11.40 27.48
CA ALA A 169 11.14 11.27 28.66
C ALA A 169 10.39 12.59 28.96
N ALA A 170 11.05 13.74 28.77
CA ALA A 170 10.45 15.05 28.96
C ALA A 170 9.35 15.35 27.93
N GLU A 171 9.62 15.06 26.63
CA GLU A 171 8.63 15.20 25.56
C GLU A 171 7.42 14.29 25.79
N LEU A 172 7.65 13.02 26.14
CA LEU A 172 6.56 12.09 26.41
C LEU A 172 5.68 12.56 27.56
N LYS A 173 6.29 13.05 28.67
CA LYS A 173 5.57 13.61 29.82
C LYS A 173 4.73 14.84 29.43
N ALA A 174 5.29 15.74 28.62
CA ALA A 174 4.58 16.91 28.14
C ALA A 174 3.39 16.53 27.21
N VAL A 175 3.59 15.60 26.31
CA VAL A 175 2.52 15.11 25.41
C VAL A 175 1.43 14.37 26.19
N LEU A 176 1.77 13.56 27.20
CA LEU A 176 0.79 12.90 28.06
C LEU A 176 -0.11 13.90 28.80
N LYS A 177 0.48 14.98 29.34
CA LYS A 177 -0.28 16.05 30.00
C LYS A 177 -1.25 16.70 29.02
N ALA A 178 -0.74 17.18 27.88
CA ALA A 178 -1.57 17.84 26.86
C ALA A 178 -2.65 16.90 26.28
N ALA A 179 -2.35 15.61 26.17
CA ALA A 179 -3.30 14.60 25.69
C ALA A 179 -4.47 14.39 26.68
N GLY A 180 -4.21 14.47 27.99
CA GLY A 180 -5.24 14.40 29.03
C GLY A 180 -6.23 15.55 28.94
N ASP A 181 -5.76 16.76 28.61
CA ASP A 181 -6.60 17.95 28.43
C ASP A 181 -7.50 17.81 27.14
N ILE A 182 -7.16 16.96 26.20
CA ILE A 182 -7.93 16.76 24.98
C ILE A 182 -8.99 15.66 25.16
N HIS A 183 -8.60 14.51 25.75
CA HIS A 183 -9.51 13.39 25.97
C HIS A 183 -8.98 12.44 27.05
N ALA A 184 -9.85 12.03 27.97
CA ALA A 184 -9.49 11.24 29.15
C ALA A 184 -8.79 9.89 28.84
N GLU A 185 -9.13 9.23 27.73
CA GLU A 185 -8.49 7.96 27.33
C GLU A 185 -7.10 8.14 26.71
N MET A 186 -6.77 9.33 26.20
CA MET A 186 -5.55 9.53 25.42
C MET A 186 -4.25 9.25 26.19
N PRO A 187 -4.07 9.65 27.46
CA PRO A 187 -2.89 9.27 28.22
C PRO A 187 -2.71 7.75 28.31
N ALA A 188 -3.77 7.02 28.64
CA ALA A 188 -3.71 5.56 28.71
C ALA A 188 -3.37 4.92 27.35
N ILE A 189 -3.97 5.39 26.26
CA ILE A 189 -3.66 4.93 24.89
C ILE A 189 -2.18 5.14 24.55
N ILE A 190 -1.60 6.30 24.88
CA ILE A 190 -0.20 6.63 24.62
C ILE A 190 0.73 5.75 25.45
N GLU A 191 0.50 5.63 26.75
CA GLU A 191 1.34 4.81 27.63
C GLU A 191 1.28 3.32 27.25
N ILE A 192 0.08 2.78 27.01
CA ILE A 192 -0.08 1.37 26.62
C ILE A 192 0.57 1.12 25.24
N ALA A 193 0.51 2.09 24.31
CA ALA A 193 1.20 1.97 23.02
C ALA A 193 2.72 1.83 23.19
N VAL A 194 3.33 2.58 24.13
CA VAL A 194 4.76 2.47 24.46
C VAL A 194 5.07 1.16 25.18
N GLU A 195 4.29 0.79 26.20
CA GLU A 195 4.53 -0.41 27.01
C GLU A 195 4.39 -1.72 26.23
N THR A 196 3.51 -1.76 25.25
CA THR A 196 3.19 -2.98 24.49
C THR A 196 3.80 -3.03 23.10
N ALA A 197 4.27 -1.89 22.59
CA ALA A 197 4.71 -1.72 21.19
C ALA A 197 3.67 -2.22 20.16
N MET A 198 2.37 -2.27 20.51
CA MET A 198 1.28 -2.65 19.60
C MET A 198 1.14 -1.64 18.46
N ARG A 199 0.67 -2.09 17.29
CA ARG A 199 0.24 -1.17 16.24
C ARG A 199 -1.02 -0.44 16.70
N ARG A 200 -1.17 0.84 16.31
CA ARG A 200 -2.35 1.65 16.67
C ARG A 200 -3.68 0.93 16.43
N GLY A 201 -3.83 0.28 15.27
CA GLY A 201 -5.05 -0.46 14.95
C GLY A 201 -5.27 -1.65 15.88
N GLU A 202 -4.22 -2.40 16.20
CA GLU A 202 -4.28 -3.53 17.12
C GLU A 202 -4.67 -3.09 18.55
N LEU A 203 -4.07 -2.00 19.00
CA LEU A 203 -4.37 -1.42 20.32
C LEU A 203 -5.83 -0.98 20.41
N LEU A 204 -6.32 -0.22 19.42
CA LEU A 204 -7.66 0.39 19.47
C LEU A 204 -8.80 -0.58 19.12
N THR A 205 -8.49 -1.75 18.57
CA THR A 205 -9.46 -2.84 18.36
C THR A 205 -9.36 -3.91 19.45
N LEU A 206 -8.57 -3.68 20.51
CA LEU A 206 -8.46 -4.62 21.62
C LEU A 206 -9.78 -4.73 22.36
N ARG A 207 -10.24 -5.97 22.55
CA ARG A 207 -11.44 -6.28 23.33
C ARG A 207 -11.06 -6.66 24.75
N ARG A 208 -11.92 -6.31 25.71
CA ARG A 208 -11.69 -6.63 27.13
C ARG A 208 -11.55 -8.14 27.37
N GLU A 209 -12.34 -8.96 26.68
CA GLU A 209 -12.27 -10.41 26.74
C GLU A 209 -10.91 -10.99 26.31
N ASN A 210 -10.16 -10.27 25.51
CA ASN A 210 -8.84 -10.66 25.01
C ASN A 210 -7.68 -10.22 25.93
N VAL A 211 -7.97 -9.49 27.01
CA VAL A 211 -7.00 -9.18 28.06
C VAL A 211 -7.02 -10.30 29.11
N LYS A 212 -5.97 -11.15 29.09
CA LYS A 212 -5.87 -12.38 29.91
C LYS A 212 -4.84 -12.21 31.03
N GLY A 213 -5.06 -11.30 31.96
CA GLY A 213 -4.15 -11.05 33.08
C GLY A 213 -2.77 -10.58 32.66
N LYS A 214 -1.83 -11.47 32.38
CA LYS A 214 -0.45 -11.14 32.03
C LYS A 214 -0.19 -10.85 30.56
N TYR A 215 -1.15 -11.06 29.67
CA TYR A 215 -1.01 -10.86 28.24
C TYR A 215 -2.32 -10.48 27.58
N ALA A 216 -2.23 -9.80 26.44
CA ALA A 216 -3.36 -9.53 25.55
C ALA A 216 -3.25 -10.40 24.29
N VAL A 217 -4.38 -10.99 23.87
CA VAL A 217 -4.45 -11.78 22.64
C VAL A 217 -4.93 -10.91 21.50
N LEU A 218 -4.18 -10.88 20.40
CA LEU A 218 -4.56 -10.21 19.17
C LEU A 218 -5.00 -11.28 18.16
N GLU A 219 -6.31 -11.40 17.96
CA GLU A 219 -6.91 -12.45 17.12
C GLU A 219 -6.60 -12.20 15.63
N GLU A 220 -6.80 -10.97 15.16
CA GLU A 220 -6.44 -10.56 13.80
C GLU A 220 -5.42 -9.43 13.80
N THR A 221 -4.22 -9.69 13.29
CA THR A 221 -3.26 -8.62 13.00
C THR A 221 -3.37 -8.17 11.54
N LYS A 222 -2.82 -7.01 11.20
CA LYS A 222 -2.69 -6.54 9.79
C LYS A 222 -2.09 -7.61 8.87
N ASN A 223 -1.36 -8.56 9.44
CA ASN A 223 -0.65 -9.62 8.72
C ASN A 223 -1.34 -11.00 8.83
N GLY A 224 -2.54 -11.08 9.41
CA GLY A 224 -3.36 -12.30 9.48
C GLY A 224 -2.88 -13.35 10.52
N THR A 225 -1.92 -13.04 11.40
CA THR A 225 -1.43 -13.98 12.41
C THR A 225 -1.87 -13.57 13.80
N ARG A 226 -2.48 -14.52 14.54
CA ARG A 226 -2.77 -14.39 15.96
C ARG A 226 -1.45 -14.31 16.74
N ARG A 227 -1.38 -13.42 17.74
CA ARG A 227 -0.26 -13.39 18.68
C ARG A 227 -0.69 -12.91 20.06
N SER A 228 0.07 -13.29 21.06
CA SER A 228 -0.05 -12.80 22.43
C SER A 228 1.00 -11.73 22.71
N VAL A 229 0.58 -10.62 23.29
CA VAL A 229 1.46 -9.51 23.68
C VAL A 229 1.54 -9.49 25.20
N PRO A 230 2.71 -9.72 25.82
CA PRO A 230 2.89 -9.60 27.25
C PRO A 230 2.57 -8.18 27.74
N LEU A 231 1.94 -8.08 28.89
CA LEU A 231 1.58 -6.83 29.55
C LEU A 231 2.47 -6.57 30.74
N SER A 232 3.17 -5.45 30.74
CA SER A 232 3.88 -4.96 31.91
C SER A 232 2.91 -4.66 33.07
N THR A 233 3.41 -4.57 34.29
CA THR A 233 2.59 -4.18 35.47
C THR A 233 1.91 -2.83 35.20
N ARG A 234 2.63 -1.89 34.60
CA ARG A 234 2.07 -0.57 34.23
C ARG A 234 0.95 -0.68 33.20
N ALA A 235 1.15 -1.44 32.13
CA ALA A 235 0.13 -1.63 31.09
C ALA A 235 -1.14 -2.28 31.68
N ARG A 236 -1.00 -3.26 32.56
CA ARG A 236 -2.14 -3.89 33.25
C ARG A 236 -2.89 -2.89 34.12
N ALA A 237 -2.19 -2.15 34.98
CA ALA A 237 -2.82 -1.16 35.83
C ALA A 237 -3.59 -0.10 35.02
N LEU A 238 -3.07 0.34 33.89
CA LEU A 238 -3.76 1.25 32.99
C LEU A 238 -5.02 0.62 32.36
N LEU A 239 -4.93 -0.62 31.91
CA LEU A 239 -6.07 -1.35 31.35
C LEU A 239 -7.17 -1.59 32.39
N ASP A 240 -6.79 -1.94 33.61
CA ASP A 240 -7.72 -2.19 34.71
C ASP A 240 -8.43 -0.92 35.18
N ALA A 241 -7.75 0.23 35.09
CA ALA A 241 -8.34 1.53 35.44
C ALA A 241 -9.34 2.06 34.41
N LEU A 242 -9.36 1.52 33.19
CA LEU A 242 -10.31 1.94 32.16
C LEU A 242 -11.72 1.37 32.45
N PRO A 243 -12.80 2.16 32.28
CA PRO A 243 -14.14 1.71 32.53
C PRO A 243 -14.54 0.54 31.61
N ALA A 244 -15.32 -0.39 32.14
CA ALA A 244 -15.93 -1.43 31.33
C ALA A 244 -16.94 -0.83 30.35
N ARG A 245 -16.93 -1.30 29.11
CA ARG A 245 -17.81 -0.84 28.04
C ARG A 245 -18.77 -1.96 27.62
N ILE A 246 -20.00 -1.58 27.30
CA ILE A 246 -21.04 -2.53 26.85
C ILE A 246 -20.66 -3.19 25.53
N ASP A 247 -19.97 -2.46 24.63
CA ASP A 247 -19.52 -2.98 23.34
C ASP A 247 -18.32 -3.95 23.44
N GLY A 248 -17.78 -4.15 24.63
CA GLY A 248 -16.66 -5.03 24.91
C GLY A 248 -15.30 -4.49 24.45
N ASN A 249 -15.23 -3.31 23.84
CA ASN A 249 -13.96 -2.69 23.45
C ASN A 249 -13.26 -2.11 24.69
N VAL A 250 -11.91 -2.08 24.65
CA VAL A 250 -11.12 -1.43 25.72
C VAL A 250 -11.19 0.09 25.60
N PHE A 251 -11.16 0.63 24.37
CA PHE A 251 -11.18 2.07 24.11
C PHE A 251 -12.41 2.49 23.31
N SER A 252 -12.83 3.75 23.49
CA SER A 252 -13.95 4.36 22.77
C SER A 252 -13.51 5.00 21.43
N LEU A 253 -12.25 5.42 21.38
CA LEU A 253 -11.74 6.24 20.29
C LEU A 253 -11.43 5.45 19.01
N ALA A 254 -11.90 5.97 17.89
CA ALA A 254 -11.54 5.45 16.59
C ALA A 254 -10.06 5.75 16.24
N PRO A 255 -9.40 4.89 15.43
CA PRO A 255 -7.99 5.08 15.06
C PRO A 255 -7.66 6.44 14.42
N HIS A 256 -8.59 7.02 13.66
CA HIS A 256 -8.42 8.33 13.05
C HIS A 256 -8.39 9.44 14.11
N SER A 257 -9.34 9.42 15.05
CA SER A 257 -9.45 10.40 16.13
C SER A 257 -8.20 10.40 17.01
N VAL A 258 -7.70 9.23 17.37
CA VAL A 258 -6.45 9.09 18.16
C VAL A 258 -5.28 9.76 17.46
N SER A 259 -5.15 9.62 16.12
CA SER A 259 -4.07 10.31 15.41
C SER A 259 -4.20 11.83 15.43
N GLN A 260 -5.42 12.34 15.28
CA GLN A 260 -5.67 13.79 15.30
C GLN A 260 -5.42 14.37 16.72
N TYR A 261 -5.91 13.68 17.73
CA TYR A 261 -5.70 14.08 19.13
C TYR A 261 -4.22 14.03 19.52
N PHE A 262 -3.49 13.00 19.09
CA PHE A 262 -2.06 12.90 19.32
C PHE A 262 -1.28 14.04 18.65
N LEU A 263 -1.57 14.36 17.39
CA LEU A 263 -0.95 15.50 16.70
C LEU A 263 -1.26 16.83 17.39
N ARG A 264 -2.50 17.00 17.85
CA ARG A 264 -2.89 18.17 18.63
C ARG A 264 -2.13 18.24 19.96
N ALA A 265 -2.04 17.13 20.70
CA ALA A 265 -1.28 17.07 21.96
C ALA A 265 0.21 17.38 21.75
N CYS A 266 0.83 16.88 20.67
CA CYS A 266 2.21 17.23 20.32
C CYS A 266 2.37 18.73 20.06
N ARG A 267 1.44 19.34 19.31
CA ARG A 267 1.46 20.78 19.03
C ARG A 267 1.32 21.61 20.33
N ASP A 268 0.36 21.24 21.17
CA ASP A 268 0.07 21.95 22.43
C ASP A 268 1.24 21.78 23.43
N ALA A 269 1.93 20.63 23.39
CA ALA A 269 3.16 20.36 24.13
C ALA A 269 4.44 20.96 23.50
N LYS A 270 4.34 21.63 22.32
CA LYS A 270 5.47 22.14 21.53
C LYS A 270 6.49 21.07 21.13
N VAL A 271 6.04 19.82 20.94
CA VAL A 271 6.85 18.70 20.48
C VAL A 271 6.69 18.57 18.96
N THR A 272 7.78 18.73 18.22
CA THR A 272 7.80 18.70 16.76
C THR A 272 8.18 17.32 16.24
N ASP A 273 7.75 17.02 15.01
CA ASP A 273 8.10 15.80 14.27
C ASP A 273 7.90 14.50 15.08
N LEU A 274 6.81 14.40 15.86
CA LEU A 274 6.43 13.18 16.56
C LEU A 274 5.07 12.69 16.08
N HIS A 275 5.01 11.41 15.67
CA HIS A 275 3.81 10.75 15.20
C HIS A 275 3.43 9.60 16.15
N PHE A 276 2.16 9.22 16.19
CA PHE A 276 1.69 8.13 17.04
C PHE A 276 2.45 6.80 16.80
N HIS A 277 2.88 6.55 15.58
CA HIS A 277 3.65 5.34 15.26
C HIS A 277 5.05 5.30 15.86
N ASP A 278 5.61 6.48 16.18
CA ASP A 278 6.93 6.60 16.80
C ASP A 278 6.90 6.08 18.25
N LEU A 279 5.72 6.02 18.90
CA LEU A 279 5.53 5.36 20.20
C LEU A 279 5.81 3.85 20.13
N ARG A 280 5.47 3.21 19.02
CA ARG A 280 5.83 1.81 18.80
C ARG A 280 7.35 1.65 18.59
N HIS A 281 7.99 2.61 17.92
CA HIS A 281 9.45 2.63 17.82
C HIS A 281 10.09 2.73 19.20
N GLU A 282 9.60 3.63 20.03
CA GLU A 282 10.02 3.79 21.42
C GLU A 282 9.81 2.49 22.22
N GLY A 283 8.61 1.92 22.19
CA GLY A 283 8.32 0.67 22.89
C GLY A 283 9.22 -0.49 22.43
N THR A 284 9.45 -0.61 21.12
CA THR A 284 10.36 -1.65 20.58
C THR A 284 11.80 -1.45 21.07
N SER A 285 12.30 -0.21 21.09
CA SER A 285 13.63 0.11 21.60
C SER A 285 13.76 -0.23 23.09
N ARG A 286 12.74 0.11 23.91
CA ARG A 286 12.72 -0.24 25.35
C ARG A 286 12.77 -1.75 25.62
N LEU A 287 12.17 -2.57 24.75
CA LEU A 287 12.25 -4.02 24.87
C LEU A 287 13.71 -4.51 24.69
N PHE A 288 14.44 -3.96 23.71
CA PHE A 288 15.86 -4.26 23.54
C PHE A 288 16.71 -3.74 24.70
N GLU A 289 16.43 -2.53 25.21
CA GLU A 289 17.09 -1.93 26.39
C GLU A 289 16.88 -2.77 27.66
N LYS A 290 15.76 -3.50 27.75
CA LYS A 290 15.50 -4.49 28.82
C LYS A 290 16.23 -5.83 28.61
N GLY A 291 17.05 -5.95 27.57
CA GLY A 291 17.85 -7.15 27.29
C GLY A 291 17.12 -8.28 26.56
N LEU A 292 15.91 -8.06 26.05
CA LEU A 292 15.21 -9.08 25.29
C LEU A 292 15.93 -9.35 23.96
N SER A 293 15.98 -10.63 23.59
CA SER A 293 16.55 -11.07 22.31
C SER A 293 15.70 -10.60 21.12
N ILE A 294 16.31 -10.56 19.93
CA ILE A 294 15.63 -10.17 18.69
C ILE A 294 14.40 -11.06 18.39
N MET A 295 14.45 -12.34 18.78
CA MET A 295 13.34 -13.28 18.60
C MET A 295 12.18 -12.97 19.55
N GLU A 296 12.46 -12.66 20.80
CA GLU A 296 11.46 -12.27 21.80
C GLU A 296 10.79 -10.94 21.40
N VAL A 297 11.60 -9.93 21.04
CA VAL A 297 11.06 -8.65 20.55
C VAL A 297 10.22 -8.86 19.28
N GLY A 298 10.68 -9.70 18.36
CA GLY A 298 9.93 -10.06 17.15
C GLY A 298 8.57 -10.67 17.45
N SER A 299 8.53 -11.61 18.40
CA SER A 299 7.32 -12.29 18.86
C SER A 299 6.31 -11.31 19.51
N ILE A 300 6.79 -10.42 20.37
CA ILE A 300 5.95 -9.40 21.05
C ILE A 300 5.40 -8.40 20.04
N THR A 301 6.26 -7.82 19.22
CA THR A 301 5.90 -6.74 18.32
C THR A 301 5.24 -7.20 17.03
N GLY A 302 5.43 -8.48 16.64
CA GLY A 302 4.91 -9.03 15.39
C GLY A 302 5.65 -8.49 14.15
N HIS A 303 6.96 -8.27 14.22
CA HIS A 303 7.81 -8.05 13.06
C HIS A 303 8.10 -9.39 12.37
N LYS A 304 7.84 -9.46 11.06
CA LYS A 304 7.97 -10.73 10.29
C LYS A 304 9.41 -11.05 9.87
N THR A 305 10.25 -10.04 9.76
CA THR A 305 11.65 -10.20 9.31
C THR A 305 12.61 -9.57 10.29
N LEU A 306 13.76 -10.21 10.47
CA LEU A 306 14.84 -9.69 11.32
C LEU A 306 15.37 -8.34 10.83
N SER A 307 15.34 -8.11 9.51
CA SER A 307 15.75 -6.83 8.93
C SER A 307 14.94 -5.64 9.45
N MET A 308 13.64 -5.84 9.78
CA MET A 308 12.79 -4.79 10.37
C MET A 308 13.21 -4.43 11.80
N LEU A 309 13.89 -5.35 12.50
CA LEU A 309 14.35 -5.16 13.89
C LEU A 309 15.79 -4.68 13.95
N LYS A 310 16.59 -4.88 12.89
CA LYS A 310 18.01 -4.50 12.83
C LYS A 310 18.28 -3.06 13.26
N ARG A 311 17.38 -2.14 12.96
CA ARG A 311 17.49 -0.72 13.33
C ARG A 311 17.44 -0.43 14.84
N TYR A 312 16.91 -1.37 15.64
CA TYR A 312 16.81 -1.24 17.09
C TYR A 312 17.93 -1.98 17.82
N THR A 313 18.65 -2.86 17.14
CA THR A 313 19.80 -3.54 17.69
C THR A 313 21.04 -2.64 17.56
N HIS A 314 21.08 -1.56 18.33
CA HIS A 314 22.31 -0.82 18.54
C HIS A 314 23.19 -1.68 19.44
N LEU A 315 23.95 -2.56 18.80
CA LEU A 315 24.99 -3.35 19.49
C LEU A 315 26.07 -2.36 19.94
N CYS A 316 25.96 -1.92 21.17
CA CYS A 316 27.01 -1.12 21.80
C CYS A 316 28.22 -2.04 21.96
N PRO A 317 29.41 -1.72 21.41
CA PRO A 317 30.59 -2.56 21.53
C PRO A 317 30.93 -2.88 22.99
N ASP A 318 30.71 -1.93 23.91
CA ASP A 318 30.94 -2.10 25.33
C ASP A 318 30.04 -3.19 25.92
N ASN A 319 28.73 -3.17 25.61
CA ASN A 319 27.78 -4.20 26.04
C ASN A 319 28.08 -5.58 25.44
N LEU A 320 28.75 -5.64 24.27
CA LEU A 320 29.18 -6.90 23.68
C LEU A 320 30.47 -7.39 24.35
N ALA A 321 31.39 -6.49 24.68
CA ALA A 321 32.61 -6.82 25.41
C ALA A 321 32.28 -7.41 26.78
N ASP A 322 31.36 -6.78 27.52
CA ASP A 322 30.88 -7.28 28.82
C ASP A 322 30.23 -8.68 28.75
N LYS A 323 29.68 -9.07 27.59
CA LYS A 323 29.13 -10.41 27.38
C LYS A 323 30.18 -11.46 26.99
N LEU A 324 31.35 -11.03 26.56
CA LEU A 324 32.43 -11.91 26.16
C LEU A 324 33.39 -12.25 27.31
N GLY A 325 33.28 -11.56 28.44
CA GLY A 325 34.10 -11.79 29.66
C GLY A 325 35.24 -10.80 29.76
#